data_17f6af8b62c0ad4df52b89a39e1e5ac8
#
_entry.id   17f6af8b62c0ad4df52b89a39e1e5ac8
#
_cell.length_a   1.000
_cell.length_b   1.000
_cell.length_c   1.000
_cell.angle_alpha   90.00
_cell.angle_beta   90.00
_cell.angle_gamma   90.00
#
_symmetry.space_group_name_H-M   'P 1'
#
loop_
_entity.id
_entity.type
_entity.pdbx_description
1 polymer ?
#
loop_
_entity_poly.entity_id
_entity_poly.type
_entity_poly.pdbx_seq_one_letter_code
_entity_poly.pdbx_strand_id
1 'polypeptide(L)'
;IIVLKVGLSKQAQLATVSHTASLTGTDAGANALFQRLGVARVRNLPVFLETLKLLHVTGPLKSKNLASVSCSGGEASLVADLAYGHEVAFPELNDRQVNDLRKVLGPMVALANPLDYHTYIWRDTKAMTLAWSAIMDPNIALTLLILDFPRTDRCDASDWQCAIDAAILSKKNTNTNVAVVATLPELLPEEFSQKLIMSGVVPIFGI
;
A
#
# COMPACT_ATOMS: atom_id res chain seq x y z
N ILE A 1 3.91 -8.33 16.07
CA ILE A 1 5.36 -8.65 15.99
C ILE A 1 5.65 -9.10 14.58
N ILE A 2 6.73 -8.56 13.98
CA ILE A 2 7.25 -8.96 12.68
C ILE A 2 8.67 -9.50 12.88
N VAL A 3 9.03 -10.49 12.08
CA VAL A 3 10.37 -11.08 12.13
C VAL A 3 10.94 -11.24 10.71
N LEU A 4 12.20 -10.86 10.58
CA LEU A 4 13.07 -11.23 9.45
C LEU A 4 14.13 -12.19 9.99
N LYS A 5 13.94 -13.49 9.73
CA LYS A 5 14.88 -14.52 10.18
C LYS A 5 15.78 -14.96 9.02
N VAL A 6 17.09 -14.85 9.20
CA VAL A 6 18.12 -15.37 8.31
C VAL A 6 18.59 -16.77 8.74
N GLY A 7 19.46 -17.41 7.98
CA GLY A 7 20.00 -18.75 8.31
C GLY A 7 19.21 -19.90 7.68
N LEU A 8 18.52 -19.65 6.53
CA LEU A 8 17.83 -20.70 5.78
C LEU A 8 18.80 -21.62 5.02
N SER A 9 19.74 -21.04 4.28
CA SER A 9 20.70 -21.78 3.46
C SER A 9 21.88 -22.33 4.30
N LYS A 10 22.54 -23.37 3.80
CA LYS A 10 23.77 -23.92 4.42
C LYS A 10 24.84 -22.85 4.57
N GLN A 11 25.01 -21.98 3.56
CA GLN A 11 25.98 -20.90 3.59
C GLN A 11 25.67 -19.90 4.70
N ALA A 12 24.39 -19.52 4.85
CA ALA A 12 23.97 -18.62 5.93
C ALA A 12 24.14 -19.24 7.32
N GLN A 13 23.89 -20.55 7.45
CA GLN A 13 24.12 -21.27 8.71
C GLN A 13 25.61 -21.32 9.09
N LEU A 14 26.48 -21.61 8.12
CA LEU A 14 27.94 -21.60 8.33
C LEU A 14 28.45 -20.21 8.72
N ALA A 15 27.96 -19.15 8.06
CA ALA A 15 28.31 -17.78 8.39
C ALA A 15 27.91 -17.44 9.83
N THR A 16 26.73 -17.87 10.28
CA THR A 16 26.28 -17.63 11.66
C THR A 16 27.14 -18.33 12.68
N VAL A 17 27.48 -19.61 12.46
CA VAL A 17 28.38 -20.36 13.35
C VAL A 17 29.76 -19.69 13.44
N SER A 18 30.30 -19.28 12.29
CA SER A 18 31.60 -18.60 12.21
C SER A 18 31.61 -17.25 12.92
N HIS A 19 30.52 -16.47 12.85
CA HIS A 19 30.48 -15.11 13.36
C HIS A 19 30.03 -15.01 14.82
N THR A 20 29.05 -15.81 15.24
CA THR A 20 28.44 -15.70 16.57
C THR A 20 28.58 -16.96 17.41
N ALA A 21 29.24 -18.01 16.90
CA ALA A 21 29.34 -19.32 17.52
C ALA A 21 27.95 -19.91 17.93
N SER A 22 26.90 -19.54 17.22
CA SER A 22 25.52 -19.90 17.54
C SER A 22 24.92 -20.85 16.49
N LEU A 23 24.04 -21.73 16.93
CA LEU A 23 23.25 -22.58 16.05
C LEU A 23 21.99 -21.84 15.61
N THR A 24 21.72 -21.81 14.31
CA THR A 24 20.54 -21.11 13.76
C THR A 24 19.21 -21.86 13.96
N GLY A 25 19.27 -23.11 14.37
CA GLY A 25 18.12 -24.01 14.35
C GLY A 25 17.60 -24.28 12.93
N THR A 26 16.58 -25.12 12.79
CA THR A 26 15.96 -25.40 11.49
C THR A 26 14.99 -24.28 11.10
N ASP A 27 14.96 -23.96 9.81
CA ASP A 27 14.01 -22.95 9.31
C ASP A 27 12.55 -23.39 9.45
N ALA A 28 12.29 -24.69 9.27
CA ALA A 28 10.97 -25.28 9.47
C ALA A 28 10.49 -25.15 10.92
N GLY A 29 11.35 -25.42 11.90
CA GLY A 29 11.03 -25.24 13.31
C GLY A 29 10.74 -23.79 13.67
N ALA A 30 11.55 -22.84 13.17
CA ALA A 30 11.31 -21.42 13.36
C ALA A 30 9.98 -20.99 12.73
N ASN A 31 9.68 -21.45 11.51
CA ASN A 31 8.42 -21.12 10.83
C ASN A 31 7.20 -21.64 11.61
N ALA A 32 7.25 -22.90 12.08
CA ALA A 32 6.19 -23.47 12.90
C ALA A 32 5.97 -22.67 14.20
N LEU A 33 7.05 -22.22 14.84
CA LEU A 33 6.98 -21.38 16.04
C LEU A 33 6.30 -20.03 15.74
N PHE A 34 6.72 -19.35 14.66
CA PHE A 34 6.14 -18.07 14.28
C PHE A 34 4.65 -18.17 13.95
N GLN A 35 4.25 -19.20 13.20
CA GLN A 35 2.85 -19.49 12.92
C GLN A 35 2.04 -19.72 14.21
N ARG A 36 2.54 -20.55 15.11
CA ARG A 36 1.89 -20.83 16.39
C ARG A 36 1.72 -19.59 17.26
N LEU A 37 2.66 -18.66 17.22
CA LEU A 37 2.64 -17.43 18.00
C LEU A 37 1.94 -16.26 17.28
N GLY A 38 1.46 -16.46 16.06
CA GLY A 38 0.86 -15.38 15.25
C GLY A 38 1.88 -14.28 14.89
N VAL A 39 3.16 -14.61 14.76
CA VAL A 39 4.22 -13.69 14.40
C VAL A 39 4.34 -13.63 12.88
N ALA A 40 4.20 -12.44 12.30
CA ALA A 40 4.37 -12.24 10.87
C ALA A 40 5.84 -12.42 10.47
N ARG A 41 6.09 -13.26 9.46
CA ARG A 41 7.43 -13.51 8.93
C ARG A 41 7.57 -12.89 7.54
N VAL A 42 8.60 -12.07 7.37
CA VAL A 42 9.02 -11.50 6.09
C VAL A 42 10.39 -12.05 5.68
N ARG A 43 10.74 -11.93 4.39
CA ARG A 43 11.92 -12.60 3.84
C ARG A 43 13.01 -11.67 3.31
N ASN A 44 12.74 -10.36 3.24
CA ASN A 44 13.71 -9.37 2.80
C ASN A 44 13.55 -8.06 3.57
N LEU A 45 14.58 -7.23 3.53
CA LEU A 45 14.61 -5.95 4.26
C LEU A 45 13.60 -4.92 3.74
N PRO A 46 13.41 -4.73 2.42
CA PRO A 46 12.39 -3.80 1.93
C PRO A 46 11.00 -4.13 2.48
N VAL A 47 10.54 -5.37 2.32
CA VAL A 47 9.23 -5.80 2.85
C VAL A 47 9.17 -5.68 4.38
N PHE A 48 10.27 -5.92 5.10
CA PHE A 48 10.33 -5.75 6.55
C PHE A 48 10.05 -4.30 6.95
N LEU A 49 10.72 -3.34 6.30
CA LEU A 49 10.58 -1.91 6.60
C LEU A 49 9.19 -1.39 6.20
N GLU A 50 8.69 -1.79 5.03
CA GLU A 50 7.35 -1.39 4.57
C GLU A 50 6.26 -1.94 5.50
N THR A 51 6.40 -3.18 5.95
CA THR A 51 5.46 -3.78 6.92
C THR A 51 5.51 -3.06 8.27
N LEU A 52 6.70 -2.66 8.74
CA LEU A 52 6.83 -1.86 9.97
C LEU A 52 6.14 -0.51 9.84
N LYS A 53 6.33 0.21 8.72
CA LYS A 53 5.64 1.48 8.45
C LYS A 53 4.13 1.30 8.47
N LEU A 54 3.62 0.31 7.72
CA LEU A 54 2.20 0.01 7.67
C LEU A 54 1.64 -0.20 9.08
N LEU A 55 2.21 -1.11 9.84
CA LEU A 55 1.73 -1.43 11.18
C LEU A 55 1.92 -0.30 12.20
N HIS A 56 2.93 0.56 12.02
CA HIS A 56 3.13 1.73 12.86
C HIS A 56 2.00 2.75 12.68
N VAL A 57 1.56 2.98 11.44
CA VAL A 57 0.55 3.98 11.12
C VAL A 57 -0.87 3.45 11.32
N THR A 58 -1.14 2.20 10.90
CA THR A 58 -2.52 1.65 10.89
C THR A 58 -2.83 0.71 12.04
N GLY A 59 -1.81 0.16 12.70
CA GLY A 59 -1.98 -1.04 13.51
C GLY A 59 -2.30 -2.28 12.65
N PRO A 60 -2.72 -3.38 13.27
CA PRO A 60 -3.14 -4.58 12.54
C PRO A 60 -4.38 -4.30 11.68
N LEU A 61 -4.34 -4.71 10.42
CA LEU A 61 -5.50 -4.61 9.52
C LEU A 61 -6.60 -5.59 9.95
N LYS A 62 -7.85 -5.14 9.86
CA LYS A 62 -9.02 -5.90 10.36
C LYS A 62 -9.51 -7.00 9.41
N SER A 63 -9.14 -6.92 8.14
CA SER A 63 -9.53 -7.90 7.11
C SER A 63 -8.47 -7.94 6.00
N LYS A 64 -8.71 -8.81 5.01
CA LYS A 64 -7.88 -8.95 3.80
C LYS A 64 -8.45 -8.16 2.60
N ASN A 65 -9.51 -7.39 2.81
CA ASN A 65 -10.16 -6.61 1.77
C ASN A 65 -9.40 -5.32 1.50
N LEU A 66 -9.00 -5.14 0.26
CA LEU A 66 -8.30 -3.96 -0.24
C LEU A 66 -9.16 -3.22 -1.27
N ALA A 67 -8.93 -1.94 -1.38
CA ALA A 67 -9.29 -1.18 -2.57
C ALA A 67 -8.02 -0.60 -3.18
N SER A 68 -7.99 -0.47 -4.50
CA SER A 68 -6.90 0.19 -5.21
C SER A 68 -7.45 1.22 -6.17
N VAL A 69 -6.75 2.34 -6.25
CA VAL A 69 -7.14 3.49 -7.07
C VAL A 69 -5.90 4.00 -7.81
N SER A 70 -6.01 4.12 -9.11
CA SER A 70 -4.94 4.68 -9.95
C SER A 70 -5.52 5.52 -11.09
N CYS A 71 -4.69 6.29 -11.78
CA CYS A 71 -5.08 7.01 -13.00
C CYS A 71 -4.73 6.24 -14.29
N SER A 72 -4.31 4.99 -14.15
CA SER A 72 -3.80 4.14 -15.23
C SER A 72 -4.37 2.73 -15.14
N GLY A 73 -4.97 2.28 -16.25
CA GLY A 73 -5.43 0.88 -16.37
C GLY A 73 -4.29 -0.14 -16.26
N GLY A 74 -3.07 0.25 -16.64
CA GLY A 74 -1.88 -0.58 -16.45
C GLY A 74 -1.55 -0.80 -14.98
N GLU A 75 -1.61 0.24 -14.15
CA GLU A 75 -1.40 0.15 -12.70
C GLU A 75 -2.51 -0.65 -12.03
N ALA A 76 -3.78 -0.42 -12.39
CA ALA A 76 -4.90 -1.19 -11.86
C ALA A 76 -4.76 -2.68 -12.15
N SER A 77 -4.34 -3.04 -13.38
CA SER A 77 -4.08 -4.42 -13.77
C SER A 77 -2.87 -5.00 -13.03
N LEU A 78 -1.78 -4.23 -12.91
CA LEU A 78 -0.57 -4.66 -12.20
C LEU A 78 -0.87 -5.00 -10.74
N VAL A 79 -1.62 -4.14 -10.04
CA VAL A 79 -2.02 -4.40 -8.64
C VAL A 79 -2.84 -5.69 -8.53
N ALA A 80 -3.78 -5.90 -9.45
CA ALA A 80 -4.59 -7.12 -9.46
C ALA A 80 -3.74 -8.38 -9.69
N ASP A 81 -2.80 -8.32 -10.64
CA ASP A 81 -1.90 -9.43 -10.97
C ASP A 81 -0.93 -9.74 -9.81
N LEU A 82 -0.36 -8.73 -9.18
CA LEU A 82 0.53 -8.90 -8.02
C LEU A 82 -0.20 -9.44 -6.80
N ALA A 83 -1.48 -9.17 -6.64
CA ALA A 83 -2.29 -9.73 -5.58
C ALA A 83 -2.70 -11.19 -5.83
N TYR A 84 -2.61 -11.65 -7.10
CA TYR A 84 -2.99 -13.02 -7.45
C TYR A 84 -2.12 -14.05 -6.72
N GLY A 85 -2.77 -15.01 -6.10
CA GLY A 85 -2.09 -16.04 -5.29
C GLY A 85 -1.74 -15.60 -3.86
N HIS A 86 -2.03 -14.35 -3.48
CA HIS A 86 -1.95 -13.86 -2.11
C HIS A 86 -3.32 -13.88 -1.42
N GLU A 87 -3.32 -13.93 -0.11
CA GLU A 87 -4.55 -13.96 0.70
C GLU A 87 -5.15 -12.56 0.90
N VAL A 88 -5.32 -11.81 -0.19
CA VAL A 88 -6.00 -10.51 -0.23
C VAL A 88 -7.13 -10.54 -1.24
N ALA A 89 -8.10 -9.66 -1.09
CA ALA A 89 -9.26 -9.58 -1.97
C ALA A 89 -9.55 -8.12 -2.33
N PHE A 90 -10.00 -7.91 -3.56
CA PHE A 90 -10.60 -6.67 -4.03
C PHE A 90 -12.10 -6.91 -4.17
N PRO A 91 -12.92 -6.64 -3.12
CA PRO A 91 -14.36 -6.85 -3.20
C PRO A 91 -14.98 -5.93 -4.24
N GLU A 92 -16.09 -6.37 -4.81
CA GLU A 92 -16.92 -5.54 -5.68
C GLU A 92 -17.39 -4.27 -4.95
N LEU A 93 -17.58 -3.21 -5.70
CA LEU A 93 -18.08 -1.94 -5.15
C LEU A 93 -19.57 -2.10 -4.76
N ASN A 94 -19.92 -1.64 -3.57
CA ASN A 94 -21.29 -1.59 -3.14
C ASN A 94 -22.06 -0.39 -3.76
N ASP A 95 -23.39 -0.38 -3.62
CA ASP A 95 -24.26 0.65 -4.22
C ASP A 95 -23.88 2.07 -3.82
N ARG A 96 -23.48 2.29 -2.56
CA ARG A 96 -23.00 3.62 -2.10
C ARG A 96 -21.76 4.04 -2.87
N GLN A 97 -20.76 3.16 -2.94
CA GLN A 97 -19.49 3.42 -3.64
C GLN A 97 -19.77 3.71 -5.12
N VAL A 98 -20.57 2.89 -5.78
CA VAL A 98 -20.93 3.08 -7.20
C VAL A 98 -21.63 4.41 -7.40
N ASN A 99 -22.63 4.74 -6.58
CA ASN A 99 -23.39 5.99 -6.69
C ASN A 99 -22.50 7.22 -6.47
N ASP A 100 -21.63 7.19 -5.45
CA ASP A 100 -20.79 8.32 -5.13
C ASP A 100 -19.67 8.51 -6.15
N LEU A 101 -19.02 7.41 -6.60
CA LEU A 101 -18.05 7.45 -7.69
C LEU A 101 -18.69 7.98 -9.00
N ARG A 102 -19.90 7.53 -9.32
CA ARG A 102 -20.60 7.95 -10.54
C ARG A 102 -20.90 9.45 -10.58
N LYS A 103 -21.21 10.06 -9.44
CA LYS A 103 -21.41 11.52 -9.32
C LYS A 103 -20.14 12.32 -9.65
N VAL A 104 -18.96 11.79 -9.30
CA VAL A 104 -17.69 12.49 -9.48
C VAL A 104 -17.05 12.17 -10.83
N LEU A 105 -17.05 10.89 -11.22
CA LEU A 105 -16.33 10.40 -12.40
C LEU A 105 -17.17 10.39 -13.67
N GLY A 106 -18.50 10.58 -13.54
CA GLY A 106 -19.40 10.56 -14.69
C GLY A 106 -19.57 9.16 -15.31
N PRO A 107 -20.26 9.07 -16.46
CA PRO A 107 -20.64 7.79 -17.07
C PRO A 107 -19.51 7.08 -17.82
N MET A 108 -18.44 7.79 -18.17
CA MET A 108 -17.38 7.26 -19.05
C MET A 108 -16.37 6.35 -18.34
N VAL A 109 -16.27 6.42 -17.02
CA VAL A 109 -15.35 5.62 -16.23
C VAL A 109 -16.01 4.29 -15.87
N ALA A 110 -15.34 3.18 -16.15
CA ALA A 110 -15.74 1.85 -15.66
C ALA A 110 -15.49 1.78 -14.15
N LEU A 111 -16.54 1.54 -13.37
CA LEU A 111 -16.42 1.46 -11.92
C LEU A 111 -16.16 0.02 -11.49
N ALA A 112 -14.97 -0.21 -10.95
CA ALA A 112 -14.50 -1.51 -10.47
C ALA A 112 -13.54 -1.32 -9.28
N ASN A 113 -13.10 -2.39 -8.69
CA ASN A 113 -12.02 -2.44 -7.71
C ASN A 113 -11.05 -3.57 -8.13
N PRO A 114 -9.81 -3.26 -8.53
CA PRO A 114 -9.14 -1.96 -8.63
C PRO A 114 -9.82 -0.93 -9.54
N LEU A 115 -9.77 0.36 -9.15
CA LEU A 115 -10.36 1.46 -9.89
C LEU A 115 -9.30 2.21 -10.72
N ASP A 116 -9.50 2.25 -12.04
CA ASP A 116 -8.85 3.23 -12.91
C ASP A 116 -9.80 4.43 -13.09
N TYR A 117 -9.46 5.57 -12.46
CA TYR A 117 -10.28 6.78 -12.59
C TYR A 117 -9.88 7.65 -13.79
N HIS A 118 -8.90 7.21 -14.60
CA HIS A 118 -8.30 7.96 -15.68
C HIS A 118 -7.65 9.28 -15.20
N THR A 119 -7.28 10.17 -16.12
CA THR A 119 -6.66 11.47 -15.78
C THR A 119 -7.65 12.62 -15.72
N TYR A 120 -8.97 12.35 -15.87
CA TYR A 120 -9.98 13.42 -16.02
C TYR A 120 -10.10 14.35 -14.82
N ILE A 121 -9.82 13.87 -13.63
CA ILE A 121 -9.89 14.66 -12.38
C ILE A 121 -8.51 15.07 -11.86
N TRP A 122 -7.45 14.79 -12.62
CA TRP A 122 -6.10 15.16 -12.22
C TRP A 122 -5.97 16.68 -12.06
N ARG A 123 -5.28 17.14 -11.02
CA ARG A 123 -5.16 18.53 -10.56
C ARG A 123 -6.42 19.15 -9.91
N ASP A 124 -7.54 18.47 -9.92
CA ASP A 124 -8.71 18.87 -9.13
C ASP A 124 -8.70 18.15 -7.78
N THR A 125 -8.04 18.75 -6.77
CA THR A 125 -7.94 18.21 -5.41
C THR A 125 -9.32 17.85 -4.83
N LYS A 126 -10.35 18.63 -5.13
CA LYS A 126 -11.70 18.37 -4.63
C LYS A 126 -12.30 17.12 -5.28
N ALA A 127 -12.24 17.02 -6.60
CA ALA A 127 -12.73 15.85 -7.33
C ALA A 127 -11.95 14.58 -6.95
N MET A 128 -10.62 14.67 -6.87
CA MET A 128 -9.77 13.56 -6.39
C MET A 128 -10.15 13.13 -4.97
N THR A 129 -10.31 14.07 -4.04
CA THR A 129 -10.74 13.77 -2.67
C THR A 129 -12.09 13.07 -2.63
N LEU A 130 -13.06 13.55 -3.40
CA LEU A 130 -14.40 12.95 -3.46
C LEU A 130 -14.36 11.53 -4.04
N ALA A 131 -13.65 11.32 -5.16
CA ALA A 131 -13.52 10.02 -5.80
C ALA A 131 -12.81 9.00 -4.87
N TRP A 132 -11.70 9.41 -4.25
CA TRP A 132 -10.95 8.53 -3.36
C TRP A 132 -11.70 8.24 -2.06
N SER A 133 -12.41 9.23 -1.49
CA SER A 133 -13.29 8.99 -0.35
C SER A 133 -14.46 8.08 -0.70
N ALA A 134 -14.98 8.16 -1.91
CA ALA A 134 -16.12 7.35 -2.36
C ALA A 134 -15.81 5.84 -2.41
N ILE A 135 -14.59 5.45 -2.81
CA ILE A 135 -14.20 4.03 -2.83
C ILE A 135 -13.91 3.49 -1.41
N MET A 136 -13.53 4.36 -0.47
CA MET A 136 -13.25 3.97 0.91
C MET A 136 -14.53 3.51 1.61
N ASP A 137 -14.45 2.40 2.33
CA ASP A 137 -15.60 1.78 3.01
C ASP A 137 -15.11 1.07 4.27
N PRO A 138 -15.91 0.99 5.35
CA PRO A 138 -15.55 0.26 6.57
C PRO A 138 -15.18 -1.21 6.36
N ASN A 139 -15.67 -1.84 5.28
CA ASN A 139 -15.32 -3.21 4.92
C ASN A 139 -13.96 -3.32 4.20
N ILE A 140 -13.36 -2.20 3.80
CA ILE A 140 -12.02 -2.13 3.20
C ILE A 140 -11.00 -1.91 4.33
N ALA A 141 -10.07 -2.84 4.47
CA ALA A 141 -9.04 -2.75 5.51
C ALA A 141 -7.96 -1.71 5.19
N LEU A 142 -7.66 -1.52 3.90
CA LEU A 142 -6.68 -0.57 3.41
C LEU A 142 -7.02 -0.16 1.97
N THR A 143 -7.02 1.14 1.69
CA THR A 143 -7.12 1.68 0.33
C THR A 143 -5.73 2.07 -0.15
N LEU A 144 -5.34 1.55 -1.32
CA LEU A 144 -4.07 1.83 -2.00
C LEU A 144 -4.31 2.92 -3.05
N LEU A 145 -3.63 4.04 -2.92
CA LEU A 145 -3.57 5.10 -3.93
C LEU A 145 -2.25 4.94 -4.68
N ILE A 146 -2.29 4.44 -5.91
CA ILE A 146 -1.09 4.23 -6.71
C ILE A 146 -0.70 5.55 -7.35
N LEU A 147 0.43 6.09 -6.96
CA LEU A 147 0.89 7.43 -7.33
C LEU A 147 2.40 7.42 -7.53
N ASP A 148 2.82 7.67 -8.75
CA ASP A 148 4.22 7.87 -9.10
C ASP A 148 4.55 9.35 -9.21
N PHE A 149 5.53 9.79 -8.47
CA PHE A 149 6.00 11.18 -8.46
C PHE A 149 7.20 11.31 -9.38
N PRO A 150 7.34 12.43 -10.09
CA PRO A 150 8.56 12.67 -10.86
C PRO A 150 9.75 12.82 -9.90
N ARG A 151 10.92 12.46 -10.36
CA ARG A 151 12.16 12.71 -9.63
C ARG A 151 12.40 14.20 -9.52
N THR A 152 12.48 14.71 -8.30
CA THR A 152 12.64 16.14 -8.01
C THR A 152 13.99 16.70 -8.42
N ASP A 153 15.02 15.84 -8.63
CA ASP A 153 16.31 16.21 -9.18
C ASP A 153 16.28 16.43 -10.72
N ARG A 154 15.16 16.10 -11.37
CA ARG A 154 14.99 16.17 -12.83
C ARG A 154 13.76 16.93 -13.29
N CYS A 155 12.72 16.94 -12.48
CA CYS A 155 11.42 17.47 -12.86
C CYS A 155 10.80 18.24 -11.68
N ASP A 156 9.97 19.23 -11.99
CA ASP A 156 9.12 19.87 -11.00
C ASP A 156 7.97 18.93 -10.58
N ALA A 157 7.87 18.64 -9.30
CA ALA A 157 6.84 17.81 -8.71
C ALA A 157 5.67 18.60 -8.10
N SER A 158 5.63 19.93 -8.27
CA SER A 158 4.61 20.80 -7.66
C SER A 158 3.18 20.41 -8.04
N ASP A 159 2.96 19.94 -9.26
CA ASP A 159 1.66 19.45 -9.75
C ASP A 159 1.14 18.22 -8.97
N TRP A 160 2.01 17.48 -8.29
CA TRP A 160 1.63 16.31 -7.49
C TRP A 160 1.17 16.66 -6.07
N GLN A 161 1.36 17.93 -5.63
CA GLN A 161 0.88 18.36 -4.32
C GLN A 161 -0.64 18.15 -4.18
N CYS A 162 -1.41 18.31 -5.27
CA CYS A 162 -2.85 18.06 -5.28
C CYS A 162 -3.21 16.62 -4.88
N ALA A 163 -2.39 15.63 -5.27
CA ALA A 163 -2.60 14.23 -4.92
C ALA A 163 -2.30 13.96 -3.43
N ILE A 164 -1.24 14.57 -2.90
CA ILE A 164 -0.92 14.49 -1.46
C ILE A 164 -2.07 15.09 -0.63
N ASP A 165 -2.53 16.27 -1.00
CA ASP A 165 -3.61 16.95 -0.29
C ASP A 165 -4.92 16.14 -0.38
N ALA A 166 -5.24 15.57 -1.55
CA ALA A 166 -6.41 14.73 -1.73
C ALA A 166 -6.33 13.44 -0.90
N ALA A 167 -5.15 12.79 -0.81
CA ALA A 167 -4.95 11.59 0.02
C ALA A 167 -5.17 11.90 1.51
N ILE A 168 -4.59 12.99 2.01
CA ILE A 168 -4.74 13.43 3.40
C ILE A 168 -6.20 13.80 3.71
N LEU A 169 -6.86 14.54 2.82
CA LEU A 169 -8.27 14.91 2.99
C LEU A 169 -9.18 13.69 2.96
N SER A 170 -8.93 12.73 2.06
CA SER A 170 -9.71 11.49 1.99
C SER A 170 -9.58 10.68 3.27
N LYS A 171 -8.36 10.53 3.80
CA LYS A 171 -8.12 9.93 5.13
C LYS A 171 -8.89 10.63 6.22
N LYS A 172 -8.83 11.96 6.25
CA LYS A 172 -9.52 12.77 7.27
C LYS A 172 -11.05 12.63 7.19
N ASN A 173 -11.60 12.61 5.97
CA ASN A 173 -13.04 12.54 5.75
C ASN A 173 -13.64 11.18 6.10
N THR A 174 -12.91 10.10 5.86
CA THR A 174 -13.43 8.72 6.01
C THR A 174 -12.94 8.03 7.28
N ASN A 175 -11.84 8.51 7.84
CA ASN A 175 -11.12 7.86 8.95
C ASN A 175 -10.78 6.37 8.69
N THR A 176 -10.64 5.97 7.42
CA THR A 176 -10.21 4.63 7.00
C THR A 176 -8.70 4.57 6.83
N ASN A 177 -8.11 3.39 6.71
CA ASN A 177 -6.69 3.25 6.42
C ASN A 177 -6.40 3.52 4.94
N VAL A 178 -5.40 4.34 4.69
CA VAL A 178 -4.97 4.77 3.35
C VAL A 178 -3.46 4.64 3.23
N ALA A 179 -3.01 4.09 2.11
CA ALA A 179 -1.61 4.11 1.71
C ALA A 179 -1.46 4.80 0.35
N VAL A 180 -0.42 5.60 0.21
CA VAL A 180 0.11 6.05 -1.09
C VAL A 180 1.24 5.11 -1.46
N VAL A 181 1.12 4.46 -2.60
CA VAL A 181 2.06 3.44 -3.08
C VAL A 181 2.68 3.92 -4.38
N ALA A 182 4.00 4.09 -4.38
CA ALA A 182 4.74 4.31 -5.62
C ALA A 182 5.07 2.95 -6.27
N THR A 183 5.04 2.87 -7.60
CA THR A 183 5.37 1.61 -8.29
C THR A 183 6.84 1.23 -8.12
N LEU A 184 7.73 2.23 -7.99
CA LEU A 184 9.15 2.06 -7.69
C LEU A 184 9.56 2.93 -6.50
N PRO A 185 10.51 2.50 -5.67
CA PRO A 185 10.93 3.25 -4.47
C PRO A 185 11.38 4.69 -4.74
N GLU A 186 12.03 4.93 -5.87
CA GLU A 186 12.53 6.25 -6.28
C GLU A 186 11.44 7.23 -6.73
N LEU A 187 10.19 6.75 -6.89
CA LEU A 187 9.05 7.55 -7.36
C LEU A 187 8.19 8.10 -6.21
N LEU A 188 8.68 8.07 -4.98
CA LEU A 188 8.05 8.74 -3.84
C LEU A 188 9.09 9.56 -3.08
N PRO A 189 9.20 10.87 -3.33
CA PRO A 189 10.14 11.74 -2.66
C PRO A 189 9.95 11.78 -1.14
N GLU A 190 11.06 11.90 -0.41
CA GLU A 190 11.08 11.88 1.06
C GLU A 190 10.17 12.94 1.68
N GLU A 191 10.14 14.15 1.11
CA GLU A 191 9.29 15.24 1.61
C GLU A 191 7.80 14.90 1.59
N PHE A 192 7.31 14.21 0.54
CA PHE A 192 5.92 13.75 0.46
C PHE A 192 5.67 12.59 1.41
N SER A 193 6.63 11.67 1.52
CA SER A 193 6.57 10.55 2.46
C SER A 193 6.39 11.03 3.91
N GLN A 194 7.16 12.03 4.32
CA GLN A 194 7.06 12.61 5.67
C GLN A 194 5.69 13.28 5.90
N LYS A 195 5.19 14.06 4.94
CA LYS A 195 3.86 14.68 5.04
C LYS A 195 2.75 13.63 5.20
N LEU A 196 2.82 12.55 4.43
CA LEU A 196 1.85 11.45 4.49
C LEU A 196 1.86 10.77 5.86
N ILE A 197 3.02 10.36 6.36
CA ILE A 197 3.15 9.72 7.69
C ILE A 197 2.59 10.62 8.79
N MET A 198 2.95 11.88 8.82
CA MET A 198 2.46 12.84 9.81
C MET A 198 0.94 13.03 9.76
N SER A 199 0.32 12.74 8.63
CA SER A 199 -1.12 12.82 8.41
C SER A 199 -1.85 11.48 8.57
N GLY A 200 -1.15 10.42 8.98
CA GLY A 200 -1.72 9.09 9.17
C GLY A 200 -2.02 8.34 7.87
N VAL A 201 -1.37 8.74 6.76
CA VAL A 201 -1.37 8.03 5.49
C VAL A 201 -0.04 7.28 5.35
N VAL A 202 -0.09 6.01 4.95
CA VAL A 202 1.13 5.18 4.85
C VAL A 202 1.81 5.40 3.50
N PRO A 203 3.05 5.91 3.44
CA PRO A 203 3.84 5.89 2.21
C PRO A 203 4.47 4.51 2.03
N ILE A 204 4.26 3.86 0.88
CA ILE A 204 4.83 2.54 0.55
C ILE A 204 5.72 2.69 -0.67
N PHE A 205 6.93 2.18 -0.57
CA PHE A 205 7.96 2.23 -1.59
C PHE A 205 8.04 0.92 -2.38
N GLY A 206 7.48 0.93 -3.58
CA GLY A 206 7.35 -0.23 -4.44
C GLY A 206 6.02 -0.97 -4.23
N ILE A 207 5.54 -1.54 -5.33
CA ILE A 207 4.28 -2.27 -5.39
C ILE A 207 4.52 -3.77 -5.27
#